data_d08aa64cd23a6c513579f54be09af1b3
#
_entry.id   d08aa64cd23a6c513579f54be09af1b3
#
_cell.length_a   1.000
_cell.length_b   1.000
_cell.length_c   1.000
_cell.angle_alpha   90.00
_cell.angle_beta   90.00
_cell.angle_gamma   90.00
#
_symmetry.space_group_name_H-M   'P 1'
#
loop_
_entity.id
_entity.type
_entity.pdbx_description
1 polymer ?
#
loop_
_entity_poly.entity_id
_entity_poly.type
_entity_poly.pdbx_seq_one_letter_code
_entity_poly.pdbx_strand_id
1 'polypeptide(L)'
;MRCPKETGTELGSGQLSEELATHCCPDCQGNWLPFQNYQRWQALNAGLEAIPDEVLPLSLETDYTPAPLDGRAGLCPECGTYLKRARINLKSGSFYVERCPLCSGLWCDRGEWEIFEALGLHIQIPIVFKPDWQANVRVLEQVERQRLAVIEKLGPEIADKIFELGDVLKDHPHGDFGVAYLMRKFDK
;
A
#
# COMPACT_ATOMS: atom_id res chain seq x y z
N MET A 1 -7.65 -23.67 13.11
CA MET A 1 -8.18 -22.58 12.24
C MET A 1 -7.88 -22.93 10.80
N ARG A 2 -8.77 -22.63 9.85
CA ARG A 2 -8.57 -22.99 8.43
C ARG A 2 -8.02 -21.80 7.64
N CYS A 3 -7.18 -22.10 6.65
CA CYS A 3 -6.63 -21.08 5.75
C CYS A 3 -7.75 -20.42 4.94
N PRO A 4 -7.78 -19.06 4.83
CA PRO A 4 -8.76 -18.36 4.01
C PRO A 4 -8.52 -18.53 2.51
N LYS A 5 -7.31 -18.89 2.10
CA LYS A 5 -6.90 -19.01 0.70
C LYS A 5 -6.88 -20.46 0.23
N GLU A 6 -6.35 -21.38 1.01
CA GLU A 6 -6.26 -22.82 0.68
C GLU A 6 -7.41 -23.61 1.28
N THR A 7 -8.11 -24.37 0.43
CA THR A 7 -9.28 -25.14 0.88
C THR A 7 -8.82 -26.39 1.65
N GLY A 8 -9.26 -26.49 2.89
CA GLY A 8 -9.02 -27.67 3.72
C GLY A 8 -7.71 -27.65 4.52
N THR A 9 -6.84 -26.66 4.31
CA THR A 9 -5.57 -26.55 5.03
C THR A 9 -5.77 -25.87 6.37
N GLU A 10 -5.23 -26.48 7.43
CA GLU A 10 -5.21 -25.90 8.77
C GLU A 10 -3.98 -25.02 8.98
N LEU A 11 -4.19 -23.90 9.68
CA LEU A 11 -3.11 -22.99 10.05
C LEU A 11 -2.32 -23.58 11.24
N GLY A 12 -1.00 -23.56 11.11
CA GLY A 12 -0.06 -23.84 12.19
C GLY A 12 0.37 -22.58 12.95
N SER A 13 1.27 -22.75 13.92
CA SER A 13 1.93 -21.61 14.57
C SER A 13 2.86 -20.92 13.58
N GLY A 14 2.89 -19.57 13.60
CA GLY A 14 3.75 -18.73 12.79
C GLY A 14 4.27 -17.53 13.56
N GLN A 15 5.19 -16.81 12.96
CA GLN A 15 5.77 -15.59 13.50
C GLN A 15 6.19 -14.70 12.32
N LEU A 16 5.84 -13.41 12.34
CA LEU A 16 6.23 -12.46 11.29
C LEU A 16 7.41 -11.57 11.70
N SER A 17 7.47 -11.18 12.98
CA SER A 17 8.58 -10.45 13.57
C SER A 17 8.80 -10.89 15.00
N GLU A 18 9.82 -10.36 15.68
CA GLU A 18 9.98 -10.62 17.11
C GLU A 18 8.70 -10.25 17.87
N GLU A 19 8.25 -11.16 18.74
CA GLU A 19 7.03 -11.02 19.57
C GLU A 19 5.69 -10.91 18.79
N LEU A 20 5.66 -10.99 17.45
CA LEU A 20 4.44 -11.04 16.65
C LEU A 20 4.08 -12.48 16.29
N ALA A 21 3.43 -13.17 17.20
CA ALA A 21 2.91 -14.51 16.95
C ALA A 21 1.67 -14.48 16.03
N THR A 22 1.68 -15.35 15.03
CA THR A 22 0.64 -15.49 14.00
C THR A 22 0.20 -16.92 13.85
N HIS A 23 -0.73 -17.16 12.91
CA HIS A 23 -1.05 -18.51 12.42
C HIS A 23 -0.70 -18.57 10.93
N CYS A 24 0.25 -19.41 10.57
CA CYS A 24 0.78 -19.54 9.21
C CYS A 24 0.15 -20.72 8.48
N CYS A 25 -0.16 -20.54 7.20
CA CYS A 25 -0.56 -21.64 6.33
C CYS A 25 0.70 -22.36 5.80
N PRO A 26 0.82 -23.69 5.98
CA PRO A 26 1.97 -24.43 5.48
C PRO A 26 2.03 -24.48 3.94
N ASP A 27 0.90 -24.34 3.26
CA ASP A 27 0.83 -24.47 1.79
C ASP A 27 1.09 -23.12 1.10
N CYS A 28 0.29 -22.07 1.39
CA CYS A 28 0.43 -20.77 0.74
C CYS A 28 1.38 -19.80 1.47
N GLN A 29 1.83 -20.15 2.68
CA GLN A 29 2.72 -19.34 3.52
C GLN A 29 2.13 -17.97 3.94
N GLY A 30 0.83 -17.76 3.75
CA GLY A 30 0.13 -16.60 4.28
C GLY A 30 -0.06 -16.69 5.78
N ASN A 31 -0.19 -15.53 6.43
CA ASN A 31 -0.25 -15.39 7.87
C ASN A 31 -1.54 -14.72 8.33
N TRP A 32 -2.21 -15.35 9.28
CA TRP A 32 -3.29 -14.75 10.04
C TRP A 32 -2.74 -14.08 11.30
N LEU A 33 -2.97 -12.78 11.41
CA LEU A 33 -2.60 -11.97 12.57
C LEU A 33 -3.85 -11.75 13.44
N PRO A 34 -4.00 -12.48 14.56
CA PRO A 34 -5.07 -12.21 15.52
C PRO A 34 -4.98 -10.77 16.02
N PHE A 35 -6.12 -10.08 16.10
CA PHE A 35 -6.15 -8.66 16.49
C PHE A 35 -5.41 -8.39 17.81
N GLN A 36 -5.60 -9.24 18.81
CA GLN A 36 -4.96 -9.07 20.13
C GLN A 36 -3.44 -9.18 20.05
N ASN A 37 -2.91 -10.10 19.23
CA ASN A 37 -1.47 -10.26 19.06
C ASN A 37 -0.87 -9.05 18.35
N TYR A 38 -1.52 -8.60 17.28
CA TYR A 38 -1.10 -7.42 16.54
C TYR A 38 -1.15 -6.16 17.40
N GLN A 39 -2.23 -5.96 18.17
CA GLN A 39 -2.38 -4.80 19.06
C GLN A 39 -1.32 -4.78 20.17
N ARG A 40 -1.01 -5.95 20.77
CA ARG A 40 0.05 -6.09 21.77
C ARG A 40 1.42 -5.72 21.15
N TRP A 41 1.70 -6.29 19.99
CA TRP A 41 2.92 -6.02 19.26
C TRP A 41 3.06 -4.53 18.89
N GLN A 42 2.00 -3.89 18.40
CA GLN A 42 1.96 -2.45 18.14
C GLN A 42 2.31 -1.63 19.40
N ALA A 43 1.77 -2.00 20.56
CA ALA A 43 2.04 -1.29 21.81
C ALA A 43 3.51 -1.38 22.23
N LEU A 44 4.17 -2.52 21.98
CA LEU A 44 5.59 -2.71 22.26
C LEU A 44 6.49 -1.93 21.28
N ASN A 45 6.02 -1.70 20.07
CA ASN A 45 6.74 -1.03 18.98
C ASN A 45 6.30 0.41 18.74
N ALA A 46 5.41 0.98 19.57
CA ALA A 46 4.83 2.32 19.38
C ALA A 46 5.84 3.49 19.42
N GLY A 47 7.11 3.24 19.74
CA GLY A 47 8.18 4.23 19.74
C GLY A 47 9.07 4.21 18.50
N LEU A 48 8.84 3.32 17.55
CA LEU A 48 9.83 3.02 16.53
C LEU A 48 9.71 3.86 15.25
N GLU A 49 8.54 4.38 14.86
CA GLU A 49 8.49 5.31 13.71
C GLU A 49 7.14 6.04 13.61
N ALA A 50 7.21 7.34 13.31
CA ALA A 50 6.05 8.09 12.83
C ALA A 50 5.67 7.54 11.44
N ILE A 51 4.36 7.30 11.22
CA ILE A 51 3.88 6.97 9.89
C ILE A 51 4.22 8.14 8.97
N PRO A 52 4.83 7.90 7.81
CA PRO A 52 5.07 8.95 6.84
C PRO A 52 3.74 9.64 6.50
N ASP A 53 3.71 10.99 6.49
CA ASP A 53 2.53 11.78 6.17
C ASP A 53 2.01 11.45 4.76
N GLU A 54 2.93 11.11 3.85
CA GLU A 54 2.63 10.72 2.48
C GLU A 54 3.30 9.38 2.16
N VAL A 55 2.49 8.31 2.12
CA VAL A 55 2.93 6.99 1.67
C VAL A 55 2.42 6.76 0.26
N LEU A 56 3.33 6.65 -0.69
CA LEU A 56 3.00 6.27 -2.07
C LEU A 56 3.53 4.86 -2.36
N PRO A 57 2.69 3.82 -2.20
CA PRO A 57 3.12 2.44 -2.46
C PRO A 57 3.67 2.24 -3.88
N LEU A 58 3.14 2.99 -4.86
CA LEU A 58 3.59 2.94 -6.25
C LEU A 58 5.06 3.38 -6.43
N SER A 59 5.64 4.14 -5.52
CA SER A 59 7.05 4.56 -5.59
C SER A 59 8.02 3.51 -5.06
N LEU A 60 7.54 2.48 -4.35
CA LEU A 60 8.38 1.43 -3.81
C LEU A 60 8.98 0.57 -4.93
N GLU A 61 10.30 0.55 -5.03
CA GLU A 61 11.02 -0.36 -5.92
C GLU A 61 11.14 -1.73 -5.23
N THR A 62 10.52 -2.75 -5.82
CA THR A 62 10.49 -4.09 -5.25
C THR A 62 10.28 -5.14 -6.34
N ASP A 63 10.88 -6.30 -6.16
CA ASP A 63 10.67 -7.50 -6.98
C ASP A 63 9.48 -8.34 -6.47
N TYR A 64 8.69 -7.80 -5.54
CA TYR A 64 7.54 -8.50 -4.98
C TYR A 64 6.55 -8.87 -6.08
N THR A 65 6.14 -10.13 -6.06
CA THR A 65 5.08 -10.66 -6.91
C THR A 65 3.94 -11.15 -6.03
N PRO A 66 2.69 -10.69 -6.27
CA PRO A 66 1.54 -11.14 -5.50
C PRO A 66 1.40 -12.66 -5.48
N ALA A 67 0.94 -13.20 -4.36
CA ALA A 67 0.70 -14.62 -4.20
C ALA A 67 -0.34 -15.12 -5.22
N PRO A 68 -0.26 -16.36 -5.73
CA PRO A 68 -1.19 -16.89 -6.74
C PRO A 68 -2.67 -16.81 -6.34
N LEU A 69 -2.96 -16.86 -5.05
CA LEU A 69 -4.31 -16.81 -4.50
C LEU A 69 -4.69 -15.44 -3.91
N ASP A 70 -3.86 -14.41 -4.08
CA ASP A 70 -4.12 -13.06 -3.59
C ASP A 70 -5.51 -12.54 -4.01
N GLY A 71 -5.91 -12.73 -5.26
CA GLY A 71 -7.23 -12.32 -5.76
C GLY A 71 -8.43 -13.10 -5.19
N ARG A 72 -8.21 -14.20 -4.44
CA ARG A 72 -9.28 -15.02 -3.87
C ARG A 72 -9.83 -14.41 -2.59
N ALA A 73 -11.15 -14.18 -2.56
CA ALA A 73 -11.82 -13.76 -1.33
C ALA A 73 -11.83 -14.92 -0.31
N GLY A 74 -11.53 -14.60 0.95
CA GLY A 74 -11.44 -15.56 2.03
C GLY A 74 -12.45 -15.32 3.15
N LEU A 75 -12.60 -16.34 4.00
CA LEU A 75 -13.36 -16.25 5.26
C LEU A 75 -12.38 -16.12 6.43
N CYS A 76 -12.76 -15.35 7.44
CA CYS A 76 -11.99 -15.19 8.67
C CYS A 76 -11.74 -16.55 9.34
N PRO A 77 -10.48 -16.89 9.65
CA PRO A 77 -10.15 -18.15 10.32
C PRO A 77 -10.76 -18.29 11.72
N GLU A 78 -11.07 -17.16 12.39
CA GLU A 78 -11.64 -17.17 13.75
C GLU A 78 -13.16 -17.20 13.77
N CYS A 79 -13.82 -16.35 12.97
CA CYS A 79 -15.27 -16.16 13.08
C CYS A 79 -16.06 -16.51 11.81
N GLY A 80 -15.41 -16.92 10.73
CA GLY A 80 -16.07 -17.34 9.49
C GLY A 80 -16.70 -16.22 8.66
N THR A 81 -16.53 -14.94 9.04
CA THR A 81 -17.04 -13.79 8.29
C THR A 81 -16.19 -13.52 7.06
N TYR A 82 -16.79 -13.04 5.96
CA TYR A 82 -16.02 -12.60 4.79
C TYR A 82 -15.03 -11.48 5.14
N LEU A 83 -13.80 -11.65 4.72
CA LEU A 83 -12.76 -10.66 4.90
C LEU A 83 -12.98 -9.47 3.95
N LYS A 84 -12.83 -8.25 4.48
CA LYS A 84 -12.72 -7.04 3.66
C LYS A 84 -11.32 -6.98 3.08
N ARG A 85 -11.21 -6.50 1.84
CA ARG A 85 -9.93 -6.35 1.14
C ARG A 85 -9.60 -4.89 0.88
N ALA A 86 -8.35 -4.52 1.08
CA ALA A 86 -7.80 -3.25 0.66
C ALA A 86 -6.72 -3.50 -0.41
N ARG A 87 -6.83 -2.81 -1.54
CA ARG A 87 -5.88 -2.93 -2.63
C ARG A 87 -4.70 -1.99 -2.44
N ILE A 88 -3.51 -2.52 -2.64
CA ILE A 88 -2.24 -1.79 -2.65
C ILE A 88 -1.64 -1.92 -4.04
N ASN A 89 -1.30 -0.78 -4.65
CA ASN A 89 -0.70 -0.75 -5.97
C ASN A 89 0.80 -0.49 -5.85
N LEU A 90 1.61 -1.39 -6.39
CA LEU A 90 3.06 -1.27 -6.55
C LEU A 90 3.40 -1.14 -8.03
N LYS A 91 4.62 -0.74 -8.38
CA LYS A 91 5.10 -0.77 -9.78
C LYS A 91 5.09 -2.18 -10.36
N SER A 92 5.45 -3.17 -9.55
CA SER A 92 5.50 -4.59 -9.93
C SER A 92 4.12 -5.25 -10.06
N GLY A 93 3.04 -4.61 -9.60
CA GLY A 93 1.69 -5.15 -9.62
C GLY A 93 0.86 -4.68 -8.43
N SER A 94 -0.32 -5.25 -8.24
CA SER A 94 -1.17 -4.92 -7.09
C SER A 94 -1.51 -6.15 -6.29
N PHE A 95 -1.65 -6.02 -4.99
CA PHE A 95 -2.06 -7.07 -4.07
C PHE A 95 -3.20 -6.62 -3.16
N TYR A 96 -3.77 -7.56 -2.40
CA TYR A 96 -4.87 -7.31 -1.47
C TYR A 96 -4.53 -7.80 -0.07
N VAL A 97 -4.43 -6.89 0.88
CA VAL A 97 -4.44 -7.25 2.29
C VAL A 97 -5.88 -7.40 2.78
N GLU A 98 -6.14 -8.36 3.64
CA GLU A 98 -7.48 -8.64 4.13
C GLU A 98 -7.62 -8.37 5.63
N ARG A 99 -8.82 -7.89 6.03
CA ARG A 99 -9.18 -7.65 7.42
C ARG A 99 -10.56 -8.18 7.74
N CYS A 100 -10.69 -8.83 8.88
CA CYS A 100 -12.01 -9.21 9.38
C CYS A 100 -12.78 -7.99 9.90
N PRO A 101 -14.00 -7.72 9.43
CA PRO A 101 -14.80 -6.60 9.92
C PRO A 101 -15.34 -6.83 11.35
N LEU A 102 -15.38 -8.07 11.86
CA LEU A 102 -15.88 -8.41 13.20
C LEU A 102 -14.74 -8.50 14.23
N CYS A 103 -13.77 -9.40 14.05
CA CYS A 103 -12.71 -9.61 15.03
C CYS A 103 -11.47 -8.73 14.77
N SER A 104 -11.44 -7.98 13.67
CA SER A 104 -10.35 -7.07 13.30
C SER A 104 -8.99 -7.73 13.02
N GLY A 105 -8.90 -9.05 13.00
CA GLY A 105 -7.70 -9.77 12.59
C GLY A 105 -7.37 -9.50 11.12
N LEU A 106 -6.09 -9.64 10.76
CA LEU A 106 -5.54 -9.36 9.45
C LEU A 106 -5.04 -10.66 8.80
N TRP A 107 -5.19 -10.76 7.50
CA TRP A 107 -4.52 -11.76 6.70
C TRP A 107 -3.54 -11.07 5.78
N CYS A 108 -2.29 -11.52 5.83
CA CYS A 108 -1.26 -11.15 4.90
C CYS A 108 -0.82 -12.40 4.12
N ASP A 109 -0.86 -12.31 2.80
CA ASP A 109 -0.27 -13.33 1.94
C ASP A 109 1.26 -13.28 2.06
N ARG A 110 1.94 -14.30 1.55
CA ARG A 110 3.39 -14.38 1.60
C ARG A 110 4.05 -13.15 0.97
N GLY A 111 4.95 -12.50 1.70
CA GLY A 111 5.72 -11.33 1.25
C GLY A 111 5.03 -9.98 1.47
N GLU A 112 3.76 -9.94 1.84
CA GLU A 112 3.05 -8.68 2.06
C GLU A 112 3.49 -7.96 3.33
N TRP A 113 3.85 -8.71 4.36
CA TRP A 113 4.36 -8.12 5.59
C TRP A 113 5.62 -7.31 5.34
N GLU A 114 6.56 -7.86 4.57
CA GLU A 114 7.82 -7.22 4.21
C GLU A 114 7.58 -5.95 3.36
N ILE A 115 6.54 -5.93 2.53
CA ILE A 115 6.12 -4.73 1.81
C ILE A 115 5.59 -3.67 2.77
N PHE A 116 4.77 -4.06 3.77
CA PHE A 116 4.32 -3.12 4.78
C PHE A 116 5.45 -2.57 5.65
N GLU A 117 6.48 -3.39 5.96
CA GLU A 117 7.69 -2.92 6.62
C GLU A 117 8.45 -1.89 5.76
N ALA A 118 8.67 -2.21 4.48
CA ALA A 118 9.36 -1.30 3.55
C ALA A 118 8.61 0.03 3.33
N LEU A 119 7.29 0.03 3.46
CA LEU A 119 6.44 1.22 3.38
C LEU A 119 6.31 1.97 4.73
N GLY A 120 6.84 1.42 5.84
CA GLY A 120 6.61 1.95 7.18
C GLY A 120 5.17 1.81 7.68
N LEU A 121 4.35 0.98 7.02
CA LEU A 121 2.93 0.80 7.35
C LEU A 121 2.63 -0.39 8.25
N HIS A 122 3.62 -1.26 8.51
CA HIS A 122 3.44 -2.48 9.30
C HIS A 122 2.92 -2.24 10.72
N ILE A 123 3.22 -1.06 11.30
CA ILE A 123 2.70 -0.66 12.63
C ILE A 123 1.22 -0.25 12.56
N GLN A 124 0.71 0.15 11.39
CA GLN A 124 -0.67 0.62 11.23
C GLN A 124 -1.36 0.09 9.97
N ILE A 125 -1.19 -1.18 9.64
CA ILE A 125 -1.88 -1.81 8.49
C ILE A 125 -3.38 -1.46 8.41
N PRO A 126 -4.16 -1.36 9.51
CA PRO A 126 -5.57 -0.95 9.43
C PRO A 126 -5.84 0.40 8.76
N ILE A 127 -4.84 1.28 8.62
CA ILE A 127 -5.00 2.59 7.95
C ILE A 127 -5.39 2.41 6.48
N VAL A 128 -4.87 1.38 5.80
CA VAL A 128 -5.12 1.15 4.37
C VAL A 128 -6.59 0.83 4.05
N PHE A 129 -7.38 0.47 5.06
CA PHE A 129 -8.82 0.24 4.93
C PHE A 129 -9.67 1.50 5.10
N LYS A 130 -9.05 2.64 5.47
CA LYS A 130 -9.76 3.92 5.63
C LYS A 130 -10.04 4.54 4.25
N PRO A 131 -11.27 5.03 4.00
CA PRO A 131 -11.62 5.66 2.73
C PRO A 131 -10.73 6.87 2.40
N ASP A 132 -10.40 7.69 3.40
CA ASP A 132 -9.57 8.89 3.20
C ASP A 132 -8.15 8.52 2.77
N TRP A 133 -7.54 7.50 3.40
CA TRP A 133 -6.23 7.00 2.98
C TRP A 133 -6.27 6.49 1.54
N GLN A 134 -7.27 5.68 1.19
CA GLN A 134 -7.46 5.17 -0.17
C GLN A 134 -7.70 6.30 -1.19
N ALA A 135 -8.37 7.38 -0.80
CA ALA A 135 -8.56 8.56 -1.65
C ALA A 135 -7.24 9.30 -1.88
N ASN A 136 -6.48 9.55 -0.83
CA ASN A 136 -5.20 10.24 -0.90
C ASN A 136 -4.20 9.45 -1.78
N VAL A 137 -4.07 8.14 -1.56
CA VAL A 137 -3.20 7.29 -2.37
C VAL A 137 -3.59 7.36 -3.86
N ARG A 138 -4.88 7.32 -4.20
CA ARG A 138 -5.32 7.46 -5.61
C ARG A 138 -4.93 8.80 -6.22
N VAL A 139 -4.98 9.89 -5.46
CA VAL A 139 -4.54 11.21 -5.94
C VAL A 139 -3.03 11.20 -6.20
N LEU A 140 -2.24 10.70 -5.24
CA LEU A 140 -0.79 10.61 -5.39
C LEU A 140 -0.39 9.71 -6.58
N GLU A 141 -1.06 8.56 -6.74
CA GLU A 141 -0.84 7.67 -7.88
C GLU A 141 -1.18 8.34 -9.22
N GLN A 142 -2.21 9.18 -9.25
CA GLN A 142 -2.58 9.92 -10.46
C GLN A 142 -1.51 10.96 -10.81
N VAL A 143 -1.01 11.70 -9.84
CA VAL A 143 0.08 12.67 -10.02
C VAL A 143 1.33 11.97 -10.54
N GLU A 144 1.72 10.85 -9.92
CA GLU A 144 2.89 10.09 -10.33
C GLU A 144 2.75 9.52 -11.76
N ARG A 145 1.59 8.98 -12.11
CA ARG A 145 1.33 8.53 -13.50
C ARG A 145 1.44 9.67 -14.51
N GLN A 146 0.94 10.86 -14.16
CA GLN A 146 1.09 12.04 -15.03
C GLN A 146 2.56 12.44 -15.19
N ARG A 147 3.32 12.41 -14.08
CA ARG A 147 4.75 12.70 -14.08
C ARG A 147 5.53 11.73 -14.98
N LEU A 148 5.29 10.42 -14.80
CA LEU A 148 5.91 9.38 -15.63
C LEU A 148 5.56 9.53 -17.11
N ALA A 149 4.31 9.89 -17.46
CA ALA A 149 3.91 10.11 -18.83
C ALA A 149 4.61 11.33 -19.47
N VAL A 150 4.90 12.37 -18.69
CA VAL A 150 5.70 13.53 -19.19
C VAL A 150 7.14 13.10 -19.46
N ILE A 151 7.74 12.32 -18.54
CA ILE A 151 9.10 11.80 -18.72
C ILE A 151 9.19 10.90 -19.96
N GLU A 152 8.23 10.01 -20.14
CA GLU A 152 8.17 9.09 -21.28
C GLU A 152 8.08 9.83 -22.61
N LYS A 153 7.26 10.89 -22.69
CA LYS A 153 7.02 11.64 -23.93
C LYS A 153 8.09 12.66 -24.28
N LEU A 154 8.71 13.28 -23.29
CA LEU A 154 9.61 14.42 -23.48
C LEU A 154 11.07 14.11 -23.14
N GLY A 155 11.32 12.97 -22.50
CA GLY A 155 12.61 12.61 -21.94
C GLY A 155 12.87 13.30 -20.58
N PRO A 156 13.79 12.73 -19.76
CA PRO A 156 14.01 13.19 -18.39
C PRO A 156 14.49 14.66 -18.31
N GLU A 157 15.40 15.08 -19.17
CA GLU A 157 15.98 16.44 -19.10
C GLU A 157 14.93 17.55 -19.32
N ILE A 158 13.97 17.35 -20.23
CA ILE A 158 12.90 18.32 -20.49
C ILE A 158 11.84 18.21 -19.41
N ALA A 159 11.52 17.02 -18.98
CA ALA A 159 10.56 16.78 -17.91
C ALA A 159 10.98 17.47 -16.61
N ASP A 160 12.25 17.35 -16.20
CA ASP A 160 12.77 17.98 -14.98
C ASP A 160 12.62 19.52 -15.02
N LYS A 161 12.91 20.13 -16.16
CA LYS A 161 12.73 21.59 -16.35
C LYS A 161 11.25 22.00 -16.27
N ILE A 162 10.35 21.17 -16.78
CA ILE A 162 8.89 21.41 -16.71
C ILE A 162 8.42 21.31 -15.26
N PHE A 163 8.88 20.32 -14.52
CA PHE A 163 8.51 20.13 -13.12
C PHE A 163 9.01 21.29 -12.26
N GLU A 164 10.30 21.64 -12.39
CA GLU A 164 10.88 22.78 -11.67
C GLU A 164 10.15 24.10 -11.98
N LEU A 165 9.88 24.37 -13.27
CA LEU A 165 9.13 25.55 -13.67
C LEU A 165 7.70 25.52 -13.13
N GLY A 166 7.04 24.37 -13.13
CA GLY A 166 5.70 24.18 -12.59
C GLY A 166 5.64 24.51 -11.10
N ASP A 167 6.60 24.02 -10.31
CA ASP A 167 6.68 24.29 -8.88
C ASP A 167 6.96 25.78 -8.62
N VAL A 168 7.89 26.39 -9.34
CA VAL A 168 8.16 27.84 -9.22
C VAL A 168 6.93 28.68 -9.56
N LEU A 169 6.21 28.36 -10.63
CA LEU A 169 5.01 29.11 -11.03
C LEU A 169 3.85 28.89 -10.07
N LYS A 170 3.70 27.71 -9.50
CA LYS A 170 2.65 27.40 -8.51
C LYS A 170 2.73 28.28 -7.28
N ASP A 171 3.95 28.55 -6.80
CA ASP A 171 4.19 29.31 -5.59
C ASP A 171 4.38 30.82 -5.85
N HIS A 172 4.42 31.26 -7.14
CA HIS A 172 4.63 32.66 -7.49
C HIS A 172 3.31 33.43 -7.50
N PRO A 173 3.25 34.67 -6.93
CA PRO A 173 2.02 35.50 -6.87
C PRO A 173 1.36 35.79 -8.23
N HIS A 174 2.14 35.74 -9.32
CA HIS A 174 1.68 35.96 -10.71
C HIS A 174 2.00 34.73 -11.60
N GLY A 175 1.98 33.53 -11.02
CA GLY A 175 2.30 32.30 -11.76
C GLY A 175 1.32 31.98 -12.89
N ASP A 176 0.05 32.35 -12.71
CA ASP A 176 -1.02 32.26 -13.71
C ASP A 176 -0.66 33.02 -15.00
N PHE A 177 -0.04 34.21 -14.87
CA PHE A 177 0.42 34.99 -16.02
C PHE A 177 1.54 34.24 -16.77
N GLY A 178 2.46 33.60 -16.07
CA GLY A 178 3.52 32.77 -16.64
C GLY A 178 2.95 31.58 -17.41
N VAL A 179 2.00 30.87 -16.83
CA VAL A 179 1.30 29.75 -17.49
C VAL A 179 0.60 30.24 -18.76
N ALA A 180 -0.17 31.34 -18.68
CA ALA A 180 -0.88 31.91 -19.82
C ALA A 180 0.08 32.36 -20.95
N TYR A 181 1.27 32.87 -20.62
CA TYR A 181 2.28 33.21 -21.61
C TYR A 181 2.80 31.95 -22.33
N LEU A 182 3.11 30.88 -21.60
CA LEU A 182 3.55 29.62 -22.17
C LEU A 182 2.49 29.05 -23.13
N MET A 183 1.25 28.98 -22.70
CA MET A 183 0.15 28.44 -23.51
C MET A 183 0.01 29.20 -24.85
N ARG A 184 0.02 30.53 -24.79
CA ARG A 184 -0.03 31.37 -26.04
C ARG A 184 1.09 31.13 -27.03
N LYS A 185 2.24 30.61 -26.60
CA LYS A 185 3.33 30.23 -27.49
C LYS A 185 3.01 29.01 -28.35
N PHE A 186 2.05 28.19 -27.95
CA PHE A 186 1.64 26.95 -28.61
C PHE A 186 0.29 27.09 -29.35
N ASP A 187 -0.48 28.13 -29.05
CA ASP A 187 -1.67 28.49 -29.84
C ASP A 187 -1.21 29.05 -31.19
N LYS A 188 -1.42 28.27 -32.26
CA LYS A 188 -1.15 28.66 -33.66
C LYS A 188 -2.41 29.18 -34.30
#